data_972a4a50856e596451a353d91879af2d
#
_entry.id   972a4a50856e596451a353d91879af2d
#
_cell.length_a   1.000
_cell.length_b   1.000
_cell.length_c   1.000
_cell.angle_alpha   90.00
_cell.angle_beta   90.00
_cell.angle_gamma   90.00
#
_symmetry.space_group_name_H-M   'P 1'
#
loop_
_entity.id
_entity.type
_entity.pdbx_description
1 polymer ?
#
loop_
_entity_poly.entity_id
_entity_poly.type
_entity_poly.pdbx_seq_one_letter_code
_entity_poly.pdbx_strand_id
1 'polypeptide(L)'
;MAESTVFGYQAKRVRLAVGLAVVMLASACAQLPDMPQKPVTKDVRSYETAQSFGADAGKQAGTQAGTVYAWPMDQWWLRYNDPQLNALIAEALKGEPTLAAAQARLHNAEASAQEAGAALMPDVSAQASVEKEKQSYNNGIPAAFVPHGWRPYGTAELNFSYEIDFWGKNRAALAAATSDLDAARADAAQARMVLAASISAAYADLAREFAERDSAEAAVQVRTQSAQLFAQRFANGLETRAAVQQAASRQQSAQADLAAVNESIALTRNQIAALMGVGPDRGLRIGRPAVDLTQPAGMPANLALGLLGRRPDVVIARLRVEAAAKRIDVARAGFYPNVNLGAMIGVQSLGLNMLTNAGSVIGDFGPAVTLPIFNGGRLRGELRGARATYDEAVANYDESLTKALHDVADVAVSERALTERLQATQASYDAAAQAHQVALDRYKGGLSGYLDVLSAADTLITAQRQLADIRSRTFSLDVSLVRALGGGYQADKPSVTDPTDVTAVAKPNKQS
;
A
#
# COMPACT_ATOMS: atom_id res chain seq x y z
N MET A 1 16.12 -13.10 -81.52
CA MET A 1 14.89 -12.58 -80.90
C MET A 1 14.23 -13.60 -79.94
N ALA A 2 14.89 -14.65 -79.49
CA ALA A 2 14.27 -15.65 -78.62
C ALA A 2 14.76 -15.66 -77.12
N GLU A 3 15.80 -14.91 -76.79
CA GLU A 3 16.35 -14.88 -75.41
C GLU A 3 15.70 -13.87 -74.44
N SER A 4 15.04 -12.85 -74.94
CA SER A 4 14.41 -11.82 -74.08
C SER A 4 13.05 -12.25 -73.49
N THR A 5 12.39 -13.26 -74.04
CA THR A 5 11.08 -13.74 -73.53
C THR A 5 11.20 -14.75 -72.39
N VAL A 6 12.30 -15.48 -72.25
CA VAL A 6 12.52 -16.45 -71.19
C VAL A 6 12.84 -15.79 -69.83
N PHE A 7 13.57 -14.66 -69.87
CA PHE A 7 13.92 -13.88 -68.68
C PHE A 7 12.70 -13.19 -68.02
N GLY A 8 11.75 -12.71 -68.83
CA GLY A 8 10.52 -12.10 -68.35
C GLY A 8 9.54 -13.09 -67.73
N TYR A 9 9.53 -14.35 -68.13
CA TYR A 9 8.66 -15.39 -67.62
C TYR A 9 9.19 -15.94 -66.26
N GLN A 10 10.50 -16.05 -66.11
CA GLN A 10 11.17 -16.42 -64.87
C GLN A 10 10.97 -15.38 -63.78
N ALA A 11 11.11 -14.07 -64.11
CA ALA A 11 10.89 -12.97 -63.16
C ALA A 11 9.43 -12.86 -62.67
N LYS A 12 8.45 -13.17 -63.52
CA LYS A 12 7.03 -13.22 -63.11
C LYS A 12 6.73 -14.41 -62.19
N ARG A 13 7.32 -15.61 -62.43
CA ARG A 13 7.16 -16.77 -61.58
C ARG A 13 7.80 -16.59 -60.20
N VAL A 14 8.96 -15.97 -60.14
CA VAL A 14 9.66 -15.64 -58.89
C VAL A 14 8.83 -14.62 -58.08
N ARG A 15 8.28 -13.60 -58.72
CA ARG A 15 7.39 -12.61 -58.06
C ARG A 15 6.11 -13.26 -57.57
N LEU A 16 5.51 -14.20 -58.31
CA LEU A 16 4.31 -14.93 -57.87
C LEU A 16 4.63 -15.88 -56.74
N ALA A 17 5.78 -16.59 -56.81
CA ALA A 17 6.22 -17.49 -55.75
C ALA A 17 6.57 -16.73 -54.44
N VAL A 18 7.22 -15.57 -54.54
CA VAL A 18 7.48 -14.68 -53.40
C VAL A 18 6.17 -14.12 -52.83
N GLY A 19 5.23 -13.71 -53.67
CA GLY A 19 3.89 -13.26 -53.23
C GLY A 19 3.10 -14.38 -52.55
N LEU A 20 3.14 -15.60 -53.08
CA LEU A 20 2.48 -16.76 -52.43
C LEU A 20 3.16 -17.18 -51.13
N ALA A 21 4.50 -17.10 -51.06
CA ALA A 21 5.24 -17.37 -49.82
C ALA A 21 4.96 -16.33 -48.74
N VAL A 22 4.83 -15.03 -49.10
CA VAL A 22 4.41 -13.98 -48.15
C VAL A 22 2.98 -14.18 -47.67
N VAL A 23 2.05 -14.60 -48.56
CA VAL A 23 0.66 -14.90 -48.15
C VAL A 23 0.57 -16.16 -47.30
N MET A 24 1.38 -17.20 -47.60
CA MET A 24 1.46 -18.40 -46.74
C MET A 24 2.16 -18.13 -45.41
N LEU A 25 3.14 -17.23 -45.34
CA LEU A 25 3.76 -16.78 -44.11
C LEU A 25 2.78 -15.95 -43.25
N ALA A 26 1.90 -15.18 -43.89
CA ALA A 26 0.86 -14.42 -43.18
C ALA A 26 -0.25 -15.33 -42.60
N SER A 27 -0.51 -16.48 -43.19
CA SER A 27 -1.45 -17.47 -42.64
C SER A 27 -0.84 -18.43 -41.63
N ALA A 28 0.48 -18.49 -41.51
CA ALA A 28 1.21 -19.23 -40.47
C ALA A 28 1.42 -18.44 -39.19
N CYS A 29 0.68 -17.35 -38.97
CA CYS A 29 0.62 -16.68 -37.68
C CYS A 29 0.30 -17.74 -36.63
N ALA A 30 1.18 -17.92 -35.64
CA ALA A 30 1.02 -18.93 -34.58
C ALA A 30 -0.39 -18.74 -33.99
N GLN A 31 -1.25 -19.75 -34.18
CA GLN A 31 -2.63 -19.67 -33.69
C GLN A 31 -2.60 -19.37 -32.19
N LEU A 32 -3.20 -18.24 -31.82
CA LEU A 32 -3.40 -17.90 -30.40
C LEU A 32 -4.15 -19.09 -29.76
N PRO A 33 -3.69 -19.62 -28.64
CA PRO A 33 -4.38 -20.68 -27.94
C PRO A 33 -5.79 -20.21 -27.56
N ASP A 34 -6.76 -21.10 -27.68
CA ASP A 34 -8.09 -20.87 -27.14
C ASP A 34 -7.99 -20.71 -25.62
N MET A 35 -8.44 -19.61 -25.10
CA MET A 35 -8.31 -19.25 -23.68
C MET A 35 -9.72 -19.10 -23.08
N PRO A 36 -9.94 -19.61 -21.85
CA PRO A 36 -11.20 -19.37 -21.13
C PRO A 36 -11.53 -17.86 -21.05
N GLN A 37 -12.79 -17.55 -20.84
CA GLN A 37 -13.19 -16.15 -20.63
C GLN A 37 -12.42 -15.53 -19.46
N LYS A 38 -12.08 -14.24 -19.60
CA LYS A 38 -11.42 -13.49 -18.51
C LYS A 38 -12.40 -13.37 -17.33
N PRO A 39 -11.98 -13.69 -16.09
CA PRO A 39 -12.77 -13.30 -14.95
C PRO A 39 -12.90 -11.77 -14.95
N VAL A 40 -14.05 -11.32 -14.46
CA VAL A 40 -14.35 -9.91 -14.31
C VAL A 40 -14.39 -9.61 -12.82
N THR A 41 -13.83 -8.48 -12.41
CA THR A 41 -13.93 -7.99 -11.03
C THR A 41 -15.40 -7.88 -10.63
N LYS A 42 -15.71 -8.25 -9.39
CA LYS A 42 -17.07 -8.11 -8.85
C LYS A 42 -17.47 -6.63 -8.77
N ASP A 43 -18.70 -6.33 -9.19
CA ASP A 43 -19.27 -5.01 -8.95
C ASP A 43 -19.56 -4.84 -7.45
N VAL A 44 -19.17 -3.71 -6.87
CA VAL A 44 -19.47 -3.37 -5.47
C VAL A 44 -20.97 -3.44 -5.15
N ARG A 45 -21.83 -3.23 -6.15
CA ARG A 45 -23.29 -3.35 -6.03
C ARG A 45 -23.77 -4.78 -5.86
N SER A 46 -22.96 -5.79 -6.20
CA SER A 46 -23.30 -7.20 -6.00
C SER A 46 -23.18 -7.65 -4.55
N TYR A 47 -22.55 -6.83 -3.69
CA TYR A 47 -22.46 -7.11 -2.26
C TYR A 47 -23.70 -6.58 -1.53
N GLU A 48 -24.31 -7.41 -0.70
CA GLU A 48 -25.45 -7.04 0.13
C GLU A 48 -24.99 -6.13 1.27
N THR A 49 -25.14 -4.81 1.11
CA THR A 49 -24.68 -3.79 2.08
C THR A 49 -25.84 -2.90 2.58
N ALA A 50 -27.06 -3.07 2.03
CA ALA A 50 -28.18 -2.19 2.30
C ALA A 50 -28.61 -2.16 3.78
N GLN A 51 -28.54 -3.30 4.49
CA GLN A 51 -28.87 -3.36 5.92
C GLN A 51 -27.75 -2.76 6.79
N SER A 52 -26.50 -2.99 6.45
CA SER A 52 -25.36 -2.50 7.22
C SER A 52 -25.11 -1.00 7.02
N PHE A 53 -25.37 -0.48 5.82
CA PHE A 53 -25.10 0.91 5.41
C PHE A 53 -26.37 1.71 5.09
N GLY A 54 -27.57 1.15 5.28
CA GLY A 54 -28.83 1.81 4.96
C GLY A 54 -29.13 3.05 5.81
N ALA A 55 -30.06 3.90 5.34
CA ALA A 55 -30.45 5.13 6.01
C ALA A 55 -30.96 4.93 7.46
N ASP A 56 -31.43 3.73 7.81
CA ASP A 56 -31.85 3.37 9.14
C ASP A 56 -30.69 3.08 10.09
N ALA A 57 -29.48 2.78 9.56
CA ALA A 57 -28.27 2.64 10.35
C ALA A 57 -27.85 3.97 11.00
N GLY A 58 -28.11 5.11 10.36
CA GLY A 58 -27.86 6.46 10.90
C GLY A 58 -28.93 6.92 11.90
N LYS A 59 -30.18 6.50 11.73
CA LYS A 59 -31.27 6.90 12.64
C LYS A 59 -31.18 6.22 14.00
N GLN A 60 -30.66 4.98 14.06
CA GLN A 60 -30.48 4.24 15.32
C GLN A 60 -29.26 4.70 16.13
N ALA A 61 -28.31 5.39 15.53
CA ALA A 61 -27.09 5.88 16.20
C ALA A 61 -27.28 7.20 16.98
N GLY A 62 -28.53 7.67 17.18
CA GLY A 62 -28.79 8.90 17.94
C GLY A 62 -28.35 10.18 17.23
N THR A 63 -27.89 10.09 16.01
CA THR A 63 -27.49 11.23 15.17
C THR A 63 -28.72 11.93 14.62
N GLN A 64 -28.78 13.25 14.73
CA GLN A 64 -29.87 14.05 14.16
C GLN A 64 -30.08 13.70 12.68
N ALA A 65 -31.30 13.30 12.34
CA ALA A 65 -31.67 12.97 10.96
C ALA A 65 -31.35 14.17 10.05
N GLY A 66 -30.39 14.01 9.15
CA GLY A 66 -30.03 15.03 8.16
C GLY A 66 -28.58 15.48 8.12
N THR A 67 -27.72 15.05 9.05
CA THR A 67 -26.30 15.40 9.00
C THR A 67 -25.58 14.52 8.01
N VAL A 68 -25.24 15.06 6.84
CA VAL A 68 -24.36 14.37 5.87
C VAL A 68 -22.93 14.58 6.33
N TYR A 69 -22.30 13.52 6.81
CA TYR A 69 -20.89 13.57 7.19
C TYR A 69 -20.00 13.61 5.94
N ALA A 70 -19.00 14.49 5.98
CA ALA A 70 -18.00 14.57 4.94
C ALA A 70 -17.00 13.41 5.04
N TRP A 71 -16.43 13.01 3.92
CA TRP A 71 -15.30 12.07 3.90
C TRP A 71 -14.11 12.69 4.65
N PRO A 72 -13.28 11.88 5.33
CA PRO A 72 -12.07 12.38 5.97
C PRO A 72 -11.18 13.15 4.99
N MET A 73 -10.48 14.17 5.48
CA MET A 73 -9.45 14.90 4.74
C MET A 73 -8.07 14.28 4.99
N ASP A 74 -7.07 14.64 4.18
CA ASP A 74 -5.71 14.08 4.26
C ASP A 74 -5.09 14.19 5.66
N GLN A 75 -5.26 15.33 6.34
CA GLN A 75 -4.77 15.55 7.70
C GLN A 75 -5.88 15.42 8.75
N TRP A 76 -6.64 14.35 8.68
CA TRP A 76 -7.83 14.11 9.51
C TRP A 76 -7.59 14.20 11.03
N TRP A 77 -6.37 13.95 11.50
CA TRP A 77 -6.02 14.01 12.93
C TRP A 77 -6.04 15.43 13.51
N LEU A 78 -5.96 16.46 12.67
CA LEU A 78 -6.02 17.87 13.12
C LEU A 78 -7.35 18.21 13.80
N ARG A 79 -8.43 17.51 13.48
CA ARG A 79 -9.76 17.72 14.08
C ARG A 79 -9.82 17.39 15.57
N TYR A 80 -8.86 16.62 16.09
CA TYR A 80 -8.78 16.33 17.53
C TYR A 80 -8.23 17.47 18.36
N ASN A 81 -7.82 18.57 17.76
CA ASN A 81 -7.30 19.79 18.39
C ASN A 81 -6.20 19.51 19.43
N ASP A 82 -5.45 18.42 19.29
CA ASP A 82 -4.34 18.04 20.18
C ASP A 82 -3.00 18.37 19.51
N PRO A 83 -2.30 19.46 19.95
CA PRO A 83 -1.01 19.83 19.39
C PRO A 83 0.07 18.76 19.54
N GLN A 84 0.01 17.94 20.62
CA GLN A 84 0.96 16.87 20.84
C GLN A 84 0.78 15.76 19.79
N LEU A 85 -0.45 15.30 19.54
CA LEU A 85 -0.74 14.32 18.49
C LEU A 85 -0.30 14.82 17.12
N ASN A 86 -0.59 16.08 16.82
CA ASN A 86 -0.20 16.71 15.56
C ASN A 86 1.32 16.72 15.38
N ALA A 87 2.08 17.05 16.43
CA ALA A 87 3.54 17.06 16.40
C ALA A 87 4.12 15.64 16.24
N LEU A 88 3.57 14.64 16.95
CA LEU A 88 4.00 13.24 16.85
C LEU A 88 3.85 12.70 15.43
N ILE A 89 2.68 12.91 14.81
CA ILE A 89 2.42 12.46 13.44
C ILE A 89 3.31 13.23 12.45
N ALA A 90 3.45 14.56 12.60
CA ALA A 90 4.29 15.36 11.72
C ALA A 90 5.79 14.96 11.79
N GLU A 91 6.29 14.59 12.98
CA GLU A 91 7.65 14.09 13.19
C GLU A 91 7.83 12.71 12.53
N ALA A 92 6.89 11.79 12.74
CA ALA A 92 6.91 10.47 12.14
C ALA A 92 6.87 10.51 10.61
N LEU A 93 6.02 11.35 10.03
CA LEU A 93 5.91 11.50 8.57
C LEU A 93 7.18 12.02 7.90
N LYS A 94 8.13 12.58 8.65
CA LYS A 94 9.41 13.08 8.13
C LYS A 94 10.55 12.08 8.21
N GLY A 95 10.54 11.18 9.18
CA GLY A 95 11.72 10.38 9.51
C GLY A 95 11.51 8.87 9.64
N GLU A 96 10.29 8.37 9.50
CA GLU A 96 10.02 6.97 9.74
C GLU A 96 10.54 6.09 8.58
N PRO A 97 11.34 5.03 8.86
CA PRO A 97 12.00 4.21 7.83
C PRO A 97 11.06 3.48 6.88
N THR A 98 9.85 3.08 7.31
CA THR A 98 8.91 2.37 6.42
C THR A 98 8.34 3.29 5.35
N LEU A 99 8.20 4.59 5.64
CA LEU A 99 7.83 5.59 4.64
C LEU A 99 8.97 5.82 3.63
N ALA A 100 10.22 5.85 4.10
CA ALA A 100 11.37 5.93 3.20
C ALA A 100 11.43 4.71 2.27
N ALA A 101 11.14 3.50 2.78
CA ALA A 101 11.05 2.30 1.97
C ALA A 101 9.89 2.35 0.95
N ALA A 102 8.73 2.89 1.32
CA ALA A 102 7.61 3.09 0.40
C ALA A 102 7.96 4.11 -0.70
N GLN A 103 8.64 5.20 -0.35
CA GLN A 103 9.14 6.19 -1.31
C GLN A 103 10.17 5.60 -2.26
N ALA A 104 11.09 4.77 -1.77
CA ALA A 104 12.06 4.09 -2.62
C ALA A 104 11.39 3.12 -3.62
N ARG A 105 10.32 2.42 -3.21
CA ARG A 105 9.50 1.60 -4.11
C ARG A 105 8.80 2.43 -5.18
N LEU A 106 8.31 3.62 -4.83
CA LEU A 106 7.74 4.55 -5.80
C LEU A 106 8.79 4.99 -6.84
N HIS A 107 9.99 5.40 -6.41
CA HIS A 107 11.07 5.76 -7.33
C HIS A 107 11.50 4.59 -8.23
N ASN A 108 11.49 3.35 -7.71
CA ASN A 108 11.76 2.17 -8.52
C ASN A 108 10.67 1.94 -9.60
N ALA A 109 9.40 2.18 -9.25
CA ALA A 109 8.31 2.10 -10.22
C ALA A 109 8.37 3.21 -11.27
N GLU A 110 8.79 4.43 -10.90
CA GLU A 110 9.07 5.54 -11.84
C GLU A 110 10.18 5.17 -12.83
N ALA A 111 11.28 4.60 -12.33
CA ALA A 111 12.37 4.13 -13.18
C ALA A 111 11.91 3.01 -14.13
N SER A 112 11.10 2.07 -13.65
CA SER A 112 10.55 0.98 -14.48
C SER A 112 9.60 1.50 -15.57
N ALA A 113 8.79 2.51 -15.27
CA ALA A 113 7.93 3.15 -16.27
C ALA A 113 8.77 3.93 -17.32
N GLN A 114 9.83 4.60 -16.88
CA GLN A 114 10.78 5.26 -17.78
C GLN A 114 11.49 4.26 -18.70
N GLU A 115 11.96 3.13 -18.16
CA GLU A 115 12.58 2.04 -18.92
C GLU A 115 11.61 1.46 -19.97
N ALA A 116 10.35 1.18 -19.57
CA ALA A 116 9.33 0.73 -20.51
C ALA A 116 9.02 1.76 -21.59
N GLY A 117 9.08 3.06 -21.28
CA GLY A 117 8.93 4.16 -22.23
C GLY A 117 10.11 4.25 -23.21
N ALA A 118 11.32 3.96 -22.77
CA ALA A 118 12.51 3.95 -23.62
C ALA A 118 12.43 2.92 -24.75
N ALA A 119 11.72 1.82 -24.56
CA ALA A 119 11.48 0.80 -25.60
C ALA A 119 10.66 1.31 -26.79
N LEU A 120 10.02 2.49 -26.68
CA LEU A 120 9.30 3.18 -27.77
C LEU A 120 10.19 4.16 -28.54
N MET A 121 11.42 4.37 -28.09
CA MET A 121 12.39 5.29 -28.68
C MET A 121 13.48 4.51 -29.41
N PRO A 122 14.16 5.11 -30.38
CA PRO A 122 15.33 4.49 -30.99
C PRO A 122 16.48 4.37 -29.97
N ASP A 123 17.21 3.26 -30.08
CA ASP A 123 18.48 3.04 -29.38
C ASP A 123 19.66 3.34 -30.31
N VAL A 124 20.64 4.07 -29.80
CA VAL A 124 21.88 4.37 -30.47
C VAL A 124 23.05 3.98 -29.57
N SER A 125 23.85 3.04 -30.03
CA SER A 125 25.01 2.56 -29.28
C SER A 125 26.31 2.68 -30.12
N ALA A 126 27.43 2.91 -29.44
CA ALA A 126 28.75 2.89 -30.01
C ALA A 126 29.52 1.68 -29.51
N GLN A 127 30.14 0.96 -30.42
CA GLN A 127 30.98 -0.19 -30.11
C GLN A 127 32.35 -0.04 -30.78
N ALA A 128 33.41 -0.34 -30.05
CA ALA A 128 34.75 -0.43 -30.62
C ALA A 128 35.46 -1.66 -30.07
N SER A 129 36.13 -2.40 -30.95
CA SER A 129 36.92 -3.56 -30.59
C SER A 129 38.28 -3.59 -31.28
N VAL A 130 39.24 -4.16 -30.60
CA VAL A 130 40.57 -4.47 -31.17
C VAL A 130 40.90 -5.89 -30.75
N GLU A 131 41.11 -6.74 -31.75
CA GLU A 131 41.43 -8.14 -31.54
C GLU A 131 42.52 -8.61 -32.48
N LYS A 132 43.06 -9.81 -32.30
CA LYS A 132 43.89 -10.49 -33.25
C LYS A 132 43.06 -11.58 -33.91
N GLU A 133 42.87 -11.44 -35.23
CA GLU A 133 42.10 -12.40 -36.02
C GLU A 133 43.04 -13.24 -36.90
N LYS A 134 42.74 -14.53 -37.03
CA LYS A 134 43.34 -15.38 -38.05
C LYS A 134 42.21 -15.94 -38.90
N GLN A 135 42.20 -15.56 -40.16
CA GLN A 135 41.21 -16.02 -41.13
C GLN A 135 41.49 -17.47 -41.55
N SER A 136 40.43 -18.23 -41.78
CA SER A 136 40.53 -19.58 -42.31
C SER A 136 40.92 -19.59 -43.77
N TYR A 137 41.93 -20.36 -44.13
CA TYR A 137 42.34 -20.53 -45.54
C TYR A 137 41.37 -21.41 -46.35
N ASN A 138 40.39 -22.05 -45.71
CA ASN A 138 39.39 -22.94 -46.29
C ASN A 138 37.98 -22.34 -46.35
N ASN A 139 37.85 -21.02 -46.25
CA ASN A 139 36.55 -20.34 -46.21
C ASN A 139 36.07 -19.81 -47.54
N GLY A 140 36.27 -20.56 -48.64
CA GLY A 140 35.76 -20.23 -49.96
C GLY A 140 36.56 -19.19 -50.73
N ILE A 141 37.55 -18.52 -50.12
CA ILE A 141 38.50 -17.62 -50.73
C ILE A 141 39.77 -18.36 -51.03
N PRO A 142 40.33 -18.29 -52.25
CA PRO A 142 41.64 -18.96 -52.53
C PRO A 142 42.71 -18.51 -51.54
N ALA A 143 43.44 -19.46 -50.97
CA ALA A 143 44.40 -19.25 -49.89
C ALA A 143 45.44 -18.14 -50.19
N ALA A 144 45.77 -17.93 -51.47
CA ALA A 144 46.69 -16.87 -51.89
C ALA A 144 46.21 -15.44 -51.63
N PHE A 145 44.88 -15.25 -51.45
CA PHE A 145 44.26 -13.94 -51.15
C PHE A 145 43.89 -13.77 -49.69
N VAL A 146 44.07 -14.80 -48.85
CA VAL A 146 43.79 -14.72 -47.43
C VAL A 146 45.03 -14.22 -46.68
N PRO A 147 44.94 -13.17 -45.85
CA PRO A 147 46.07 -12.70 -45.06
C PRO A 147 46.61 -13.80 -44.12
N HIS A 148 47.94 -14.02 -44.19
CA HIS A 148 48.56 -15.09 -43.38
C HIS A 148 48.77 -14.70 -41.91
N GLY A 149 48.54 -15.66 -41.00
CA GLY A 149 48.83 -15.55 -39.58
C GLY A 149 47.82 -14.72 -38.82
N TRP A 150 48.16 -14.37 -37.58
CA TRP A 150 47.33 -13.56 -36.70
C TRP A 150 47.56 -12.06 -37.02
N ARG A 151 46.52 -11.35 -37.42
CA ARG A 151 46.55 -9.94 -37.74
C ARG A 151 45.74 -9.14 -36.71
N PRO A 152 46.16 -7.90 -36.35
CA PRO A 152 45.31 -7.05 -35.59
C PRO A 152 44.10 -6.68 -36.42
N TYR A 153 42.90 -6.77 -35.84
CA TYR A 153 41.63 -6.40 -36.44
C TYR A 153 40.96 -5.37 -35.55
N GLY A 154 40.51 -4.27 -36.14
CA GLY A 154 39.84 -3.22 -35.40
C GLY A 154 38.51 -2.87 -36.04
N THR A 155 37.51 -2.65 -35.17
CA THR A 155 36.21 -2.10 -35.55
C THR A 155 35.88 -0.92 -34.65
N ALA A 156 35.19 0.07 -35.22
CA ALA A 156 34.53 1.13 -34.47
C ALA A 156 33.24 1.49 -35.20
N GLU A 157 32.10 1.32 -34.59
CA GLU A 157 30.79 1.41 -35.21
C GLU A 157 29.75 2.08 -34.33
N LEU A 158 28.80 2.78 -34.96
CA LEU A 158 27.58 3.29 -34.39
C LEU A 158 26.42 2.42 -34.88
N ASN A 159 25.67 1.87 -33.95
CA ASN A 159 24.51 1.07 -34.22
C ASN A 159 23.24 1.80 -33.84
N PHE A 160 22.28 1.86 -34.76
CA PHE A 160 20.94 2.36 -34.55
C PHE A 160 19.95 1.21 -34.62
N SER A 161 19.01 1.16 -33.65
CA SER A 161 17.97 0.14 -33.59
C SER A 161 16.65 0.78 -33.17
N TYR A 162 15.58 0.50 -33.91
CA TYR A 162 14.24 0.98 -33.56
C TYR A 162 13.19 -0.09 -33.88
N GLU A 163 12.53 -0.61 -32.82
CA GLU A 163 11.41 -1.54 -32.98
C GLU A 163 10.13 -0.77 -33.32
N ILE A 164 9.58 -1.02 -34.51
CA ILE A 164 8.30 -0.42 -34.92
C ILE A 164 7.17 -1.19 -34.25
N ASP A 165 6.49 -0.58 -33.28
CA ASP A 165 5.48 -1.22 -32.43
C ASP A 165 4.11 -1.33 -33.16
N PHE A 166 4.04 -2.10 -34.25
CA PHE A 166 2.79 -2.31 -35.00
C PHE A 166 1.70 -2.98 -34.16
N TRP A 167 2.08 -3.93 -33.32
CA TRP A 167 1.16 -4.76 -32.55
C TRP A 167 0.90 -4.25 -31.14
N GLY A 168 1.50 -3.12 -30.78
CA GLY A 168 1.30 -2.48 -29.49
C GLY A 168 1.99 -3.18 -28.31
N LYS A 169 3.00 -4.01 -28.54
CA LYS A 169 3.77 -4.71 -27.51
C LYS A 169 4.39 -3.72 -26.51
N ASN A 170 5.16 -2.77 -27.02
CA ASN A 170 5.89 -1.79 -26.20
C ASN A 170 4.94 -0.76 -25.59
N ARG A 171 3.90 -0.33 -26.30
CA ARG A 171 2.82 0.52 -25.75
C ARG A 171 2.06 -0.18 -24.64
N ALA A 172 1.76 -1.46 -24.77
CA ALA A 172 1.10 -2.24 -23.73
C ALA A 172 2.02 -2.45 -22.51
N ALA A 173 3.33 -2.64 -22.74
CA ALA A 173 4.33 -2.73 -21.66
C ALA A 173 4.42 -1.42 -20.88
N LEU A 174 4.51 -0.27 -21.57
CA LEU A 174 4.48 1.04 -20.93
C LEU A 174 3.18 1.28 -20.16
N ALA A 175 2.03 0.93 -20.73
CA ALA A 175 0.75 1.06 -20.04
C ALA A 175 0.66 0.18 -18.77
N ALA A 176 1.24 -1.03 -18.81
CA ALA A 176 1.34 -1.87 -17.61
C ALA A 176 2.23 -1.23 -16.54
N ALA A 177 3.42 -0.74 -16.93
CA ALA A 177 4.36 -0.08 -16.02
C ALA A 177 3.79 1.22 -15.44
N THR A 178 3.00 1.99 -16.21
CA THR A 178 2.30 3.19 -15.74
C THR A 178 1.25 2.84 -14.69
N SER A 179 0.46 1.77 -14.92
CA SER A 179 -0.50 1.31 -13.91
C SER A 179 0.19 0.81 -12.63
N ASP A 180 1.36 0.17 -12.73
CA ASP A 180 2.16 -0.22 -11.56
C ASP A 180 2.75 1.00 -10.83
N LEU A 181 3.15 2.04 -11.56
CA LEU A 181 3.59 3.31 -10.98
C LEU A 181 2.46 3.98 -10.20
N ASP A 182 1.25 4.04 -10.76
CA ASP A 182 0.09 4.60 -10.07
C ASP A 182 -0.29 3.76 -8.83
N ALA A 183 -0.14 2.42 -8.91
CA ALA A 183 -0.30 1.54 -7.76
C ALA A 183 0.76 1.83 -6.67
N ALA A 184 2.02 2.08 -7.04
CA ALA A 184 3.09 2.44 -6.11
C ALA A 184 2.86 3.82 -5.45
N ARG A 185 2.27 4.78 -6.17
CA ARG A 185 1.84 6.07 -5.59
C ARG A 185 0.76 5.87 -4.53
N ALA A 186 -0.23 5.04 -4.82
CA ALA A 186 -1.26 4.70 -3.86
C ALA A 186 -0.71 3.90 -2.67
N ASP A 187 0.30 3.02 -2.86
CA ASP A 187 0.99 2.29 -1.78
C ASP A 187 1.75 3.23 -0.84
N ALA A 188 2.42 4.25 -1.38
CA ALA A 188 3.07 5.28 -0.57
C ALA A 188 2.06 6.10 0.25
N ALA A 189 0.91 6.44 -0.34
CA ALA A 189 -0.18 7.10 0.38
C ALA A 189 -0.79 6.19 1.46
N GLN A 190 -0.94 4.90 1.18
CA GLN A 190 -1.40 3.90 2.16
C GLN A 190 -0.43 3.79 3.34
N ALA A 191 0.87 3.72 3.09
CA ALA A 191 1.88 3.66 4.15
C ALA A 191 1.79 4.88 5.07
N ARG A 192 1.63 6.08 4.52
CA ARG A 192 1.41 7.32 5.26
C ARG A 192 0.15 7.29 6.11
N MET A 193 -0.98 6.85 5.52
CA MET A 193 -2.26 6.71 6.23
C MET A 193 -2.16 5.69 7.37
N VAL A 194 -1.58 4.52 7.11
CA VAL A 194 -1.42 3.46 8.11
C VAL A 194 -0.54 3.93 9.27
N LEU A 195 0.55 4.64 9.00
CA LEU A 195 1.41 5.20 10.04
C LEU A 195 0.65 6.20 10.92
N ALA A 196 -0.03 7.18 10.31
CA ALA A 196 -0.82 8.16 11.05
C ALA A 196 -1.93 7.50 11.89
N ALA A 197 -2.62 6.49 11.32
CA ALA A 197 -3.64 5.73 12.04
C ALA A 197 -3.04 4.90 13.18
N SER A 198 -1.87 4.29 13.00
CA SER A 198 -1.21 3.49 14.05
C SER A 198 -0.74 4.35 15.21
N ILE A 199 -0.17 5.54 14.93
CA ILE A 199 0.21 6.50 15.98
C ILE A 199 -1.04 6.99 16.72
N SER A 200 -2.12 7.33 16.00
CA SER A 200 -3.37 7.77 16.62
C SER A 200 -4.03 6.68 17.46
N ALA A 201 -3.97 5.42 17.03
CA ALA A 201 -4.46 4.28 17.80
C ALA A 201 -3.64 4.08 19.08
N ALA A 202 -2.30 4.08 19.01
CA ALA A 202 -1.45 3.99 20.19
C ALA A 202 -1.63 5.20 21.13
N TYR A 203 -1.92 6.37 20.57
CA TYR A 203 -2.24 7.57 21.35
C TYR A 203 -3.60 7.47 22.03
N ALA A 204 -4.57 6.79 21.40
CA ALA A 204 -5.86 6.45 22.03
C ALA A 204 -5.69 5.44 23.17
N ASP A 205 -4.82 4.43 23.01
CA ASP A 205 -4.45 3.52 24.09
C ASP A 205 -3.78 4.26 25.25
N LEU A 206 -2.87 5.19 24.95
CA LEU A 206 -2.26 6.04 25.97
C LEU A 206 -3.30 6.87 26.72
N ALA A 207 -4.30 7.42 26.03
CA ALA A 207 -5.39 8.17 26.66
C ALA A 207 -6.20 7.27 27.60
N ARG A 208 -6.49 6.04 27.19
CA ARG A 208 -7.17 5.02 28.00
C ARG A 208 -6.35 4.70 29.26
N GLU A 209 -5.06 4.44 29.12
CA GLU A 209 -4.18 4.11 30.24
C GLU A 209 -4.05 5.24 31.26
N PHE A 210 -4.06 6.50 30.81
CA PHE A 210 -4.13 7.64 31.72
C PHE A 210 -5.47 7.72 32.48
N ALA A 211 -6.59 7.37 31.84
CA ALA A 211 -7.88 7.27 32.51
C ALA A 211 -7.94 6.10 33.51
N GLU A 212 -7.31 4.97 33.16
CA GLU A 212 -7.12 3.83 34.08
C GLU A 212 -6.23 4.20 35.27
N ARG A 213 -5.17 4.99 35.03
CA ARG A 213 -4.32 5.48 36.13
C ARG A 213 -5.10 6.35 37.11
N ASP A 214 -5.91 7.29 36.62
CA ASP A 214 -6.77 8.10 37.49
C ASP A 214 -7.73 7.22 38.32
N SER A 215 -8.28 6.16 37.72
CA SER A 215 -9.12 5.20 38.40
C SER A 215 -8.34 4.40 39.44
N ALA A 216 -7.09 4.00 39.13
CA ALA A 216 -6.23 3.27 40.06
C ALA A 216 -5.78 4.17 41.23
N GLU A 217 -5.45 5.44 40.97
CA GLU A 217 -5.13 6.44 42.00
C GLU A 217 -6.32 6.64 42.95
N ALA A 218 -7.54 6.78 42.40
CA ALA A 218 -8.76 6.85 43.24
C ALA A 218 -8.99 5.56 44.05
N ALA A 219 -8.72 4.40 43.48
CA ALA A 219 -8.80 3.11 44.21
C ALA A 219 -7.80 3.04 45.37
N VAL A 220 -6.54 3.48 45.14
CA VAL A 220 -5.53 3.57 46.20
C VAL A 220 -6.01 4.50 47.32
N GLN A 221 -6.59 5.66 46.98
CA GLN A 221 -7.12 6.59 47.95
C GLN A 221 -8.27 5.97 48.80
N VAL A 222 -9.25 5.33 48.17
CA VAL A 222 -10.36 4.65 48.84
C VAL A 222 -9.86 3.55 49.77
N ARG A 223 -8.89 2.73 49.32
CA ARG A 223 -8.30 1.64 50.13
C ARG A 223 -7.46 2.17 51.30
N THR A 224 -6.74 3.27 51.08
CA THR A 224 -5.94 3.91 52.14
C THR A 224 -6.86 4.46 53.25
N GLN A 225 -7.94 5.17 52.87
CA GLN A 225 -8.94 5.67 53.83
C GLN A 225 -9.62 4.52 54.62
N SER A 226 -9.97 3.45 53.93
CA SER A 226 -10.52 2.26 54.56
C SER A 226 -9.55 1.62 55.57
N ALA A 227 -8.29 1.44 55.20
CA ALA A 227 -7.26 0.86 56.06
C ALA A 227 -7.03 1.75 57.30
N GLN A 228 -7.00 3.04 57.15
CA GLN A 228 -6.88 4.01 58.27
C GLN A 228 -8.07 3.91 59.20
N LEU A 229 -9.31 3.89 58.67
CA LEU A 229 -10.52 3.80 59.44
C LEU A 229 -10.54 2.50 60.27
N PHE A 230 -10.19 1.35 59.67
CA PHE A 230 -10.15 0.07 60.39
C PHE A 230 -9.04 0.01 61.44
N ALA A 231 -7.88 0.60 61.18
CA ALA A 231 -6.81 0.72 62.17
C ALA A 231 -7.24 1.58 63.39
N GLN A 232 -7.94 2.70 63.16
CA GLN A 232 -8.49 3.55 64.24
C GLN A 232 -9.53 2.82 65.07
N ARG A 233 -10.48 2.11 64.41
CA ARG A 233 -11.51 1.35 65.11
C ARG A 233 -10.92 0.18 65.92
N PHE A 234 -9.89 -0.48 65.39
CA PHE A 234 -9.16 -1.51 66.12
C PHE A 234 -8.46 -0.97 67.38
N ALA A 235 -7.82 0.18 67.29
CA ALA A 235 -7.19 0.85 68.43
C ALA A 235 -8.22 1.21 69.52
N ASN A 236 -9.48 1.45 69.17
CA ASN A 236 -10.59 1.71 70.09
C ASN A 236 -11.34 0.42 70.53
N GLY A 237 -10.84 -0.75 70.14
CA GLY A 237 -11.49 -2.05 70.52
C GLY A 237 -12.78 -2.35 69.74
N LEU A 238 -13.08 -1.62 68.69
CA LEU A 238 -14.32 -1.69 67.88
C LEU A 238 -14.17 -2.52 66.59
N GLU A 239 -12.98 -3.10 66.35
CA GLU A 239 -12.70 -3.87 65.15
C GLU A 239 -11.72 -5.03 65.44
N THR A 240 -11.64 -6.00 64.55
CA THR A 240 -10.77 -7.16 64.67
C THR A 240 -9.41 -6.94 63.99
N ARG A 241 -8.39 -7.66 64.47
CA ARG A 241 -7.05 -7.66 63.82
C ARG A 241 -7.13 -8.21 62.37
N ALA A 242 -8.02 -9.15 62.11
CA ALA A 242 -8.24 -9.74 60.79
C ALA A 242 -8.74 -8.69 59.79
N ALA A 243 -9.69 -7.83 60.20
CA ALA A 243 -10.18 -6.73 59.36
C ALA A 243 -9.08 -5.73 59.00
N VAL A 244 -8.22 -5.37 59.95
CA VAL A 244 -7.06 -4.47 59.70
C VAL A 244 -6.11 -5.09 58.70
N GLN A 245 -5.73 -6.37 58.86
CA GLN A 245 -4.81 -7.03 57.93
C GLN A 245 -5.43 -7.21 56.53
N GLN A 246 -6.71 -7.47 56.41
CA GLN A 246 -7.40 -7.57 55.14
C GLN A 246 -7.49 -6.21 54.43
N ALA A 247 -7.74 -5.13 55.14
CA ALA A 247 -7.73 -3.78 54.58
C ALA A 247 -6.33 -3.37 54.14
N ALA A 248 -5.29 -3.68 54.92
CA ALA A 248 -3.89 -3.43 54.53
C ALA A 248 -3.49 -4.23 53.26
N SER A 249 -3.87 -5.50 53.18
CA SER A 249 -3.66 -6.32 51.96
C SER A 249 -4.29 -5.70 50.72
N ARG A 250 -5.56 -5.25 50.81
CA ARG A 250 -6.25 -4.59 49.68
C ARG A 250 -5.62 -3.24 49.30
N GLN A 251 -5.09 -2.48 50.25
CA GLN A 251 -4.35 -1.26 50.01
C GLN A 251 -3.07 -1.55 49.19
N GLN A 252 -2.28 -2.56 49.60
CA GLN A 252 -1.07 -2.94 48.89
C GLN A 252 -1.38 -3.48 47.46
N SER A 253 -2.47 -4.24 47.31
CA SER A 253 -2.92 -4.69 45.98
C SER A 253 -3.26 -3.50 45.07
N ALA A 254 -3.98 -2.49 45.56
CA ALA A 254 -4.29 -1.29 44.79
C ALA A 254 -3.01 -0.51 44.38
N GLN A 255 -1.99 -0.48 45.26
CA GLN A 255 -0.69 0.13 44.91
C GLN A 255 0.06 -0.66 43.82
N ALA A 256 -0.01 -2.00 43.89
CA ALA A 256 0.56 -2.84 42.82
C ALA A 256 -0.18 -2.65 41.48
N ASP A 257 -1.51 -2.54 41.49
CA ASP A 257 -2.31 -2.23 40.30
C ASP A 257 -1.90 -0.86 39.69
N LEU A 258 -1.73 0.15 40.51
CA LEU A 258 -1.28 1.50 40.03
C LEU A 258 0.12 1.42 39.43
N ALA A 259 1.04 0.64 40.01
CA ALA A 259 2.38 0.45 39.44
C ALA A 259 2.30 -0.24 38.07
N ALA A 260 1.42 -1.24 37.88
CA ALA A 260 1.23 -1.93 36.62
C ALA A 260 0.66 -0.99 35.53
N VAL A 261 -0.28 -0.11 35.86
CA VAL A 261 -0.79 0.90 34.91
C VAL A 261 0.29 1.91 34.52
N ASN A 262 1.13 2.33 35.45
CA ASN A 262 2.27 3.22 35.14
C ASN A 262 3.30 2.53 34.21
N GLU A 263 3.52 1.24 34.37
CA GLU A 263 4.34 0.44 33.44
C GLU A 263 3.69 0.42 32.04
N SER A 264 2.38 0.17 31.92
CA SER A 264 1.66 0.18 30.63
C SER A 264 1.82 1.52 29.92
N ILE A 265 1.64 2.64 30.62
CA ILE A 265 1.87 3.99 30.08
C ILE A 265 3.31 4.15 29.53
N ALA A 266 4.31 3.64 30.24
CA ALA A 266 5.69 3.72 29.80
C ALA A 266 5.93 2.88 28.53
N LEU A 267 5.35 1.67 28.47
CA LEU A 267 5.44 0.78 27.31
C LEU A 267 4.73 1.37 26.07
N THR A 268 3.54 1.95 26.24
CA THR A 268 2.81 2.60 25.13
C THR A 268 3.55 3.83 24.64
N ARG A 269 4.20 4.61 25.50
CA ARG A 269 5.08 5.70 25.09
C ARG A 269 6.27 5.22 24.27
N ASN A 270 6.88 4.10 24.65
CA ASN A 270 7.95 3.47 23.86
C ASN A 270 7.44 2.97 22.51
N GLN A 271 6.22 2.41 22.46
CA GLN A 271 5.59 1.98 21.21
C GLN A 271 5.36 3.16 20.26
N ILE A 272 4.88 4.32 20.77
CA ILE A 272 4.70 5.52 19.96
C ILE A 272 6.06 6.00 19.43
N ALA A 273 7.10 6.03 20.26
CA ALA A 273 8.45 6.42 19.82
C ALA A 273 8.98 5.45 18.73
N ALA A 274 8.73 4.16 18.85
CA ALA A 274 9.08 3.16 17.84
C ALA A 274 8.34 3.39 16.53
N LEU A 275 7.02 3.68 16.58
CA LEU A 275 6.23 4.02 15.39
C LEU A 275 6.72 5.31 14.71
N MET A 276 7.34 6.22 15.45
CA MET A 276 7.94 7.43 14.91
C MET A 276 9.33 7.19 14.30
N GLY A 277 9.90 5.98 14.43
CA GLY A 277 11.23 5.65 13.98
C GLY A 277 12.34 6.29 14.82
N VAL A 278 12.07 6.66 16.10
CA VAL A 278 13.01 7.36 16.98
C VAL A 278 13.34 6.54 18.24
N GLY A 279 14.38 6.93 18.95
CA GLY A 279 14.82 6.26 20.17
C GLY A 279 13.80 6.39 21.32
N PRO A 280 13.84 5.48 22.32
CA PRO A 280 12.86 5.39 23.42
C PRO A 280 12.78 6.65 24.28
N ASP A 281 13.87 7.40 24.42
CA ASP A 281 13.89 8.66 25.21
C ASP A 281 12.91 9.72 24.67
N ARG A 282 12.56 9.64 23.38
CA ARG A 282 11.52 10.50 22.80
C ARG A 282 10.15 10.19 23.42
N GLY A 283 9.89 8.92 23.77
CA GLY A 283 8.68 8.48 24.45
C GLY A 283 8.49 9.13 25.84
N LEU A 284 9.57 9.37 26.58
CA LEU A 284 9.53 10.02 27.91
C LEU A 284 8.93 11.44 27.86
N ARG A 285 8.99 12.11 26.72
CA ARG A 285 8.44 13.45 26.52
C ARG A 285 6.98 13.47 26.09
N ILE A 286 6.36 12.30 25.90
CA ILE A 286 4.94 12.21 25.54
C ILE A 286 4.12 12.35 26.83
N GLY A 287 3.38 13.44 26.93
CA GLY A 287 2.47 13.72 28.05
C GLY A 287 1.12 13.02 27.93
N ARG A 288 0.21 13.38 28.82
CA ARG A 288 -1.17 12.93 28.77
C ARG A 288 -1.86 13.45 27.50
N PRO A 289 -2.59 12.61 26.75
CA PRO A 289 -3.44 13.05 25.65
C PRO A 289 -4.55 14.04 26.08
N ALA A 290 -4.80 15.04 25.22
CA ALA A 290 -5.83 16.05 25.44
C ALA A 290 -6.74 16.21 24.21
N VAL A 291 -7.24 15.08 23.69
CA VAL A 291 -8.04 15.03 22.45
C VAL A 291 -9.43 15.61 22.65
N ASP A 292 -9.89 16.39 21.67
CA ASP A 292 -11.24 16.91 21.56
C ASP A 292 -12.07 16.01 20.65
N LEU A 293 -13.13 15.38 21.20
CA LEU A 293 -14.04 14.50 20.49
C LEU A 293 -15.44 15.12 20.29
N THR A 294 -15.55 16.43 20.37
CA THR A 294 -16.83 17.14 20.16
C THR A 294 -17.32 17.05 18.71
N GLN A 295 -16.42 16.78 17.77
CA GLN A 295 -16.72 16.58 16.35
C GLN A 295 -16.27 15.19 15.89
N PRO A 296 -16.98 14.12 16.27
CA PRO A 296 -16.59 12.77 15.85
C PRO A 296 -16.75 12.59 14.33
N ALA A 297 -16.00 11.66 13.75
CA ALA A 297 -16.25 11.20 12.39
C ALA A 297 -17.64 10.56 12.34
N GLY A 298 -18.34 10.76 11.23
CA GLY A 298 -19.58 10.07 10.98
C GLY A 298 -19.51 9.36 9.62
N MET A 299 -20.53 8.55 9.35
CA MET A 299 -20.59 7.80 8.10
C MET A 299 -21.05 8.68 6.94
N PRO A 300 -20.23 8.81 5.86
CA PRO A 300 -20.64 9.53 4.66
C PRO A 300 -21.78 8.82 3.92
N ALA A 301 -22.53 9.56 3.10
CA ALA A 301 -23.47 8.97 2.17
C ALA A 301 -22.74 8.20 1.05
N ASN A 302 -23.40 7.19 0.45
CA ASN A 302 -22.88 6.36 -0.66
C ASN A 302 -21.56 5.63 -0.34
N LEU A 303 -21.45 5.07 0.85
CA LEU A 303 -20.25 4.40 1.36
C LEU A 303 -19.65 3.40 0.38
N ALA A 304 -20.42 2.40 -0.06
CA ALA A 304 -19.91 1.31 -0.88
C ALA A 304 -19.24 1.80 -2.18
N LEU A 305 -19.87 2.76 -2.88
CA LEU A 305 -19.32 3.35 -4.11
C LEU A 305 -18.14 4.27 -3.81
N GLY A 306 -18.20 5.03 -2.72
CA GLY A 306 -17.13 5.95 -2.35
C GLY A 306 -15.81 5.24 -2.00
N LEU A 307 -15.87 4.06 -1.41
CA LEU A 307 -14.68 3.27 -1.05
C LEU A 307 -13.80 2.90 -2.25
N LEU A 308 -14.38 2.71 -3.45
CA LEU A 308 -13.64 2.34 -4.66
C LEU A 308 -12.55 3.36 -5.07
N GLY A 309 -12.74 4.63 -4.75
CA GLY A 309 -11.78 5.69 -5.09
C GLY A 309 -11.10 6.34 -3.88
N ARG A 310 -11.48 5.94 -2.66
CA ARG A 310 -11.00 6.58 -1.42
C ARG A 310 -10.21 5.66 -0.51
N ARG A 311 -10.27 4.35 -0.73
CA ARG A 311 -9.41 3.39 -0.04
C ARG A 311 -8.20 3.06 -0.91
N PRO A 312 -6.99 3.41 -0.45
CA PRO A 312 -5.78 3.18 -1.24
C PRO A 312 -5.54 1.69 -1.52
N ASP A 313 -5.84 0.77 -0.59
CA ASP A 313 -5.70 -0.68 -0.79
C ASP A 313 -6.58 -1.22 -1.94
N VAL A 314 -7.83 -0.74 -2.05
CA VAL A 314 -8.73 -1.10 -3.16
C VAL A 314 -8.24 -0.51 -4.47
N VAL A 315 -7.76 0.74 -4.47
CA VAL A 315 -7.18 1.41 -5.65
C VAL A 315 -5.93 0.69 -6.14
N ILE A 316 -5.02 0.31 -5.24
CA ILE A 316 -3.82 -0.48 -5.57
C ILE A 316 -4.20 -1.79 -6.24
N ALA A 317 -5.15 -2.53 -5.66
CA ALA A 317 -5.58 -3.81 -6.20
C ALA A 317 -6.20 -3.66 -7.60
N ARG A 318 -7.02 -2.61 -7.82
CA ARG A 318 -7.59 -2.28 -9.14
C ARG A 318 -6.51 -1.98 -10.18
N LEU A 319 -5.54 -1.14 -9.84
CA LEU A 319 -4.44 -0.77 -10.75
C LEU A 319 -3.56 -1.98 -11.10
N ARG A 320 -3.37 -2.92 -10.17
CA ARG A 320 -2.68 -4.20 -10.45
C ARG A 320 -3.46 -5.09 -11.42
N VAL A 321 -4.81 -5.10 -11.35
CA VAL A 321 -5.65 -5.79 -12.36
C VAL A 321 -5.44 -5.14 -13.73
N GLU A 322 -5.43 -3.81 -13.81
CA GLU A 322 -5.20 -3.06 -15.06
C GLU A 322 -3.81 -3.36 -15.64
N ALA A 323 -2.75 -3.35 -14.82
CA ALA A 323 -1.38 -3.71 -15.23
C ALA A 323 -1.30 -5.15 -15.74
N ALA A 324 -1.89 -6.11 -15.03
CA ALA A 324 -1.92 -7.51 -15.43
C ALA A 324 -2.69 -7.73 -16.74
N ALA A 325 -3.78 -6.98 -16.97
CA ALA A 325 -4.51 -7.00 -18.24
C ALA A 325 -3.63 -6.57 -19.40
N LYS A 326 -2.82 -5.51 -19.23
CA LYS A 326 -1.87 -5.02 -20.25
C LYS A 326 -0.74 -6.01 -20.50
N ARG A 327 -0.27 -6.74 -19.48
CA ARG A 327 0.72 -7.82 -19.66
C ARG A 327 0.20 -8.99 -20.51
N ILE A 328 -1.11 -9.26 -20.49
CA ILE A 328 -1.72 -10.21 -21.43
C ILE A 328 -1.56 -9.70 -22.88
N ASP A 329 -1.77 -8.38 -23.12
CA ASP A 329 -1.62 -7.80 -24.45
C ASP A 329 -0.16 -7.86 -24.91
N VAL A 330 0.82 -7.63 -24.02
CA VAL A 330 2.26 -7.84 -24.30
C VAL A 330 2.54 -9.29 -24.73
N ALA A 331 2.04 -10.26 -23.97
CA ALA A 331 2.25 -11.68 -24.26
C ALA A 331 1.58 -12.11 -25.59
N ARG A 332 0.42 -11.52 -25.92
CA ARG A 332 -0.25 -11.73 -27.21
C ARG A 332 0.56 -11.16 -28.37
N ALA A 333 1.11 -9.96 -28.19
CA ALA A 333 1.90 -9.30 -29.23
C ALA A 333 3.15 -10.13 -29.59
N GLY A 334 3.68 -10.95 -28.68
CA GLY A 334 4.79 -11.86 -28.94
C GLY A 334 4.52 -12.96 -29.97
N PHE A 335 3.27 -13.21 -30.35
CA PHE A 335 2.90 -14.17 -31.40
C PHE A 335 2.99 -13.58 -32.82
N TYR A 336 3.11 -12.28 -32.93
CA TYR A 336 3.16 -11.56 -34.20
C TYR A 336 4.59 -11.26 -34.64
N PRO A 337 4.81 -10.96 -35.94
CA PRO A 337 6.14 -10.57 -36.44
C PRO A 337 6.66 -9.31 -35.75
N ASN A 338 7.91 -9.33 -35.32
CA ASN A 338 8.61 -8.13 -34.88
C ASN A 338 9.28 -7.46 -36.09
N VAL A 339 9.12 -6.17 -36.22
CA VAL A 339 9.73 -5.35 -37.27
C VAL A 339 10.68 -4.35 -36.65
N ASN A 340 11.97 -4.53 -36.87
CA ASN A 340 13.03 -3.64 -36.38
C ASN A 340 13.69 -2.89 -37.54
N LEU A 341 13.86 -1.60 -37.39
CA LEU A 341 14.67 -0.77 -38.32
C LEU A 341 16.07 -0.67 -37.72
N GLY A 342 17.03 -1.26 -38.44
CA GLY A 342 18.45 -1.22 -38.08
C GLY A 342 19.24 -0.35 -39.03
N ALA A 343 20.25 0.30 -38.50
CA ALA A 343 21.30 0.95 -39.30
C ALA A 343 22.63 0.85 -38.55
N MET A 344 23.71 0.67 -39.28
CA MET A 344 25.05 0.66 -38.74
C MET A 344 25.95 1.47 -39.67
N ILE A 345 26.81 2.30 -39.07
CA ILE A 345 27.89 3.00 -39.78
C ILE A 345 29.15 2.91 -38.94
N GLY A 346 30.28 2.60 -39.61
CA GLY A 346 31.52 2.46 -38.86
C GLY A 346 32.74 2.34 -39.75
N VAL A 347 33.83 1.96 -39.12
CA VAL A 347 35.10 1.63 -39.78
C VAL A 347 35.58 0.25 -39.30
N GLN A 348 36.12 -0.50 -40.25
CA GLN A 348 36.63 -1.83 -40.00
C GLN A 348 37.94 -2.04 -40.79
N SER A 349 38.95 -2.62 -40.18
CA SER A 349 40.23 -2.82 -40.87
C SER A 349 41.01 -4.02 -40.29
N LEU A 350 41.61 -4.78 -41.20
CA LEU A 350 42.63 -5.73 -40.85
C LEU A 350 44.02 -5.01 -40.88
N GLY A 351 44.49 -4.66 -39.68
CA GLY A 351 45.61 -3.73 -39.49
C GLY A 351 45.16 -2.39 -38.94
N LEU A 352 45.45 -2.07 -37.66
CA LEU A 352 44.98 -0.86 -36.99
C LEU A 352 45.43 0.45 -37.66
N ASN A 353 46.58 0.44 -38.33
CA ASN A 353 47.11 1.58 -39.08
C ASN A 353 46.25 1.97 -40.29
N MET A 354 45.34 1.13 -40.73
CA MET A 354 44.43 1.35 -41.83
C MET A 354 43.01 1.73 -41.42
N LEU A 355 42.70 1.69 -40.14
CA LEU A 355 41.33 1.85 -39.60
C LEU A 355 40.69 3.20 -40.01
N THR A 356 41.49 4.24 -40.14
CA THR A 356 41.03 5.61 -40.54
C THR A 356 41.12 5.90 -42.01
N ASN A 357 41.51 4.91 -42.86
CA ASN A 357 41.60 5.09 -44.29
C ASN A 357 40.20 5.09 -44.93
N ALA A 358 40.03 5.83 -46.03
CA ALA A 358 38.76 5.96 -46.73
C ALA A 358 38.11 4.64 -47.17
N GLY A 359 38.92 3.60 -47.40
CA GLY A 359 38.45 2.25 -47.77
C GLY A 359 37.99 1.37 -46.58
N SER A 360 38.08 1.86 -45.33
CA SER A 360 37.73 1.12 -44.14
C SER A 360 36.29 1.38 -43.65
N VAL A 361 35.58 2.30 -44.32
CA VAL A 361 34.19 2.62 -43.97
C VAL A 361 33.27 1.48 -44.32
N ILE A 362 32.44 1.07 -43.35
CA ILE A 362 31.39 0.09 -43.51
C ILE A 362 30.04 0.68 -43.11
N GLY A 363 28.95 0.13 -43.60
CA GLY A 363 27.62 0.52 -43.19
C GLY A 363 26.54 -0.31 -43.83
N ASP A 364 25.47 -0.49 -43.11
CA ASP A 364 24.24 -1.09 -43.60
C ASP A 364 23.01 -0.42 -42.96
N PHE A 365 21.89 -0.47 -43.62
CA PHE A 365 20.61 -0.02 -43.11
C PHE A 365 19.46 -0.80 -43.74
N GLY A 366 18.40 -1.05 -42.95
CA GLY A 366 17.21 -1.71 -43.48
C GLY A 366 16.25 -2.20 -42.43
N PRO A 367 15.03 -2.58 -42.82
CA PRO A 367 14.09 -3.26 -41.95
C PRO A 367 14.48 -4.75 -41.79
N ALA A 368 14.43 -5.22 -40.55
CA ALA A 368 14.55 -6.63 -40.20
C ALA A 368 13.22 -7.13 -39.65
N VAL A 369 12.70 -8.21 -40.20
CA VAL A 369 11.44 -8.83 -39.75
C VAL A 369 11.74 -10.20 -39.16
N THR A 370 11.33 -10.43 -37.92
CA THR A 370 11.48 -11.69 -37.20
C THR A 370 10.11 -12.25 -36.84
N LEU A 371 9.79 -13.48 -37.34
CA LEU A 371 8.57 -14.18 -37.00
C LEU A 371 8.89 -15.47 -36.24
N PRO A 372 8.36 -15.69 -35.02
CA PRO A 372 8.56 -16.92 -34.28
C PRO A 372 7.65 -18.03 -34.85
N ILE A 373 8.22 -18.95 -35.68
CA ILE A 373 7.47 -20.06 -36.26
C ILE A 373 7.34 -21.23 -35.30
N PHE A 374 8.44 -21.60 -34.62
CA PHE A 374 8.47 -22.67 -33.62
C PHE A 374 9.31 -22.26 -32.43
N ASN A 375 8.72 -22.33 -31.22
CA ASN A 375 9.36 -21.92 -29.97
C ASN A 375 9.17 -22.92 -28.83
N GLY A 376 8.85 -24.19 -29.15
CA GLY A 376 8.69 -25.28 -28.16
C GLY A 376 7.57 -25.01 -27.12
N GLY A 377 6.61 -24.13 -27.43
CA GLY A 377 5.51 -23.78 -26.52
C GLY A 377 5.80 -22.61 -25.58
N ARG A 378 6.98 -21.96 -25.66
CA ARG A 378 7.35 -20.81 -24.79
C ARG A 378 6.30 -19.71 -24.82
N LEU A 379 5.89 -19.22 -25.97
CA LEU A 379 4.89 -18.14 -26.09
C LEU A 379 3.52 -18.53 -25.50
N ARG A 380 3.11 -19.80 -25.67
CA ARG A 380 1.89 -20.30 -25.04
C ARG A 380 2.00 -20.35 -23.52
N GLY A 381 3.19 -20.68 -23.01
CA GLY A 381 3.50 -20.66 -21.58
C GLY A 381 3.42 -19.23 -21.02
N GLU A 382 4.07 -18.27 -21.70
CA GLU A 382 4.05 -16.85 -21.32
C GLU A 382 2.64 -16.28 -21.30
N LEU A 383 1.82 -16.56 -22.33
CA LEU A 383 0.44 -16.10 -22.38
C LEU A 383 -0.42 -16.70 -21.25
N ARG A 384 -0.26 -18.02 -20.97
CA ARG A 384 -0.96 -18.67 -19.85
C ARG A 384 -0.51 -18.12 -18.51
N GLY A 385 0.79 -17.85 -18.34
CA GLY A 385 1.34 -17.22 -17.14
C GLY A 385 0.76 -15.82 -16.90
N ALA A 386 0.79 -14.97 -17.95
CA ALA A 386 0.18 -13.63 -17.88
C ALA A 386 -1.32 -13.67 -17.54
N ARG A 387 -2.02 -14.68 -18.06
CA ARG A 387 -3.43 -14.89 -17.75
C ARG A 387 -3.64 -15.30 -16.29
N ALA A 388 -2.87 -16.23 -15.76
CA ALA A 388 -2.96 -16.65 -14.36
C ALA A 388 -2.65 -15.50 -13.41
N THR A 389 -1.66 -14.65 -13.73
CA THR A 389 -1.37 -13.43 -12.97
C THR A 389 -2.56 -12.44 -12.98
N TYR A 390 -3.26 -12.33 -14.10
CA TYR A 390 -4.47 -11.52 -14.15
C TYR A 390 -5.60 -12.10 -13.28
N ASP A 391 -5.81 -13.41 -13.35
CA ASP A 391 -6.84 -14.11 -12.57
C ASP A 391 -6.57 -13.96 -11.06
N GLU A 392 -5.31 -14.04 -10.64
CA GLU A 392 -4.85 -13.75 -9.27
C GLU A 392 -5.13 -12.30 -8.88
N ALA A 393 -4.79 -11.34 -9.75
CA ALA A 393 -5.02 -9.93 -9.46
C ALA A 393 -6.52 -9.60 -9.28
N VAL A 394 -7.40 -10.23 -10.07
CA VAL A 394 -8.86 -10.10 -9.90
C VAL A 394 -9.32 -10.65 -8.55
N ALA A 395 -8.83 -11.83 -8.14
CA ALA A 395 -9.16 -12.40 -6.84
C ALA A 395 -8.70 -11.51 -5.68
N ASN A 396 -7.49 -10.95 -5.76
CA ASN A 396 -6.94 -10.03 -4.75
C ASN A 396 -7.73 -8.71 -4.69
N TYR A 397 -8.26 -8.22 -5.83
CA TYR A 397 -9.15 -7.06 -5.83
C TYR A 397 -10.47 -7.36 -5.12
N ASP A 398 -11.11 -8.50 -5.43
CA ASP A 398 -12.36 -8.91 -4.79
C ASP A 398 -12.19 -9.11 -3.28
N GLU A 399 -11.05 -9.66 -2.84
CA GLU A 399 -10.69 -9.78 -1.42
C GLU A 399 -10.55 -8.40 -0.76
N SER A 400 -9.79 -7.49 -1.37
CA SER A 400 -9.57 -6.14 -0.85
C SER A 400 -10.88 -5.37 -0.71
N LEU A 401 -11.77 -5.50 -1.70
CA LEU A 401 -13.09 -4.89 -1.67
C LEU A 401 -13.96 -5.47 -0.55
N THR A 402 -13.99 -6.79 -0.42
CA THR A 402 -14.73 -7.48 0.64
C THR A 402 -14.26 -7.03 2.01
N LYS A 403 -12.94 -6.99 2.24
CA LYS A 403 -12.35 -6.51 3.48
C LYS A 403 -12.72 -5.05 3.77
N ALA A 404 -12.68 -4.19 2.75
CA ALA A 404 -13.06 -2.80 2.88
C ALA A 404 -14.51 -2.61 3.37
N LEU A 405 -15.42 -3.39 2.83
CA LEU A 405 -16.84 -3.36 3.25
C LEU A 405 -17.02 -3.86 4.70
N HIS A 406 -16.34 -4.94 5.05
CA HIS A 406 -16.39 -5.48 6.43
C HIS A 406 -15.77 -4.53 7.45
N ASP A 407 -14.61 -3.91 7.17
CA ASP A 407 -13.98 -2.93 8.06
C ASP A 407 -14.95 -1.81 8.45
N VAL A 408 -15.72 -1.28 7.48
CA VAL A 408 -16.71 -0.22 7.75
C VAL A 408 -17.92 -0.77 8.51
N ALA A 409 -18.41 -1.96 8.17
CA ALA A 409 -19.54 -2.58 8.84
C ALA A 409 -19.25 -2.85 10.33
N ASP A 410 -18.05 -3.35 10.64
CA ASP A 410 -17.61 -3.65 12.01
C ASP A 410 -17.54 -2.40 12.88
N VAL A 411 -17.03 -1.29 12.31
CA VAL A 411 -17.01 0.00 13.02
C VAL A 411 -18.43 0.50 13.24
N ALA A 412 -19.31 0.40 12.24
CA ALA A 412 -20.71 0.81 12.34
C ALA A 412 -21.48 0.09 13.46
N VAL A 413 -21.26 -1.22 13.57
CA VAL A 413 -21.84 -2.03 14.65
C VAL A 413 -21.28 -1.61 16.02
N SER A 414 -19.96 -1.37 16.07
CA SER A 414 -19.27 -0.97 17.31
C SER A 414 -19.72 0.40 17.81
N GLU A 415 -19.91 1.39 16.92
CA GLU A 415 -20.41 2.74 17.28
C GLU A 415 -21.83 2.69 17.82
N ARG A 416 -22.72 1.91 17.19
CA ARG A 416 -24.09 1.72 17.71
C ARG A 416 -24.10 1.15 19.12
N ALA A 417 -23.33 0.09 19.34
CA ALA A 417 -23.22 -0.54 20.65
C ALA A 417 -22.57 0.36 21.71
N LEU A 418 -21.66 1.25 21.31
CA LEU A 418 -20.96 2.16 22.21
C LEU A 418 -21.91 3.11 22.95
N THR A 419 -22.89 3.69 22.25
CA THR A 419 -23.84 4.65 22.84
C THR A 419 -24.66 4.01 23.97
N GLU A 420 -25.23 2.83 23.73
CA GLU A 420 -26.02 2.11 24.73
C GLU A 420 -25.13 1.66 25.91
N ARG A 421 -23.96 1.14 25.63
CA ARG A 421 -23.01 0.70 26.66
C ARG A 421 -22.54 1.88 27.52
N LEU A 422 -22.27 3.04 26.94
CA LEU A 422 -21.84 4.23 27.68
C LEU A 422 -22.92 4.67 28.69
N GLN A 423 -24.19 4.72 28.25
CA GLN A 423 -25.31 5.09 29.15
C GLN A 423 -25.46 4.08 30.29
N ALA A 424 -25.46 2.78 29.98
CA ALA A 424 -25.59 1.73 30.97
C ALA A 424 -24.42 1.72 31.98
N THR A 425 -23.20 1.89 31.49
CA THR A 425 -22.00 1.92 32.34
C THR A 425 -21.95 3.15 33.22
N GLN A 426 -22.36 4.33 32.70
CA GLN A 426 -22.49 5.53 33.51
C GLN A 426 -23.51 5.35 34.65
N ALA A 427 -24.70 4.82 34.35
CA ALA A 427 -25.72 4.57 35.35
C ALA A 427 -25.23 3.56 36.41
N SER A 428 -24.48 2.53 35.99
CA SER A 428 -23.87 1.55 36.90
C SER A 428 -22.87 2.20 37.85
N TYR A 429 -21.99 3.10 37.32
CA TYR A 429 -21.04 3.84 38.15
C TYR A 429 -21.76 4.73 39.17
N ASP A 430 -22.79 5.48 38.76
CA ASP A 430 -23.51 6.38 39.62
C ASP A 430 -24.21 5.62 40.76
N ALA A 431 -24.82 4.48 40.45
CA ALA A 431 -25.42 3.60 41.44
C ALA A 431 -24.39 3.00 42.41
N ALA A 432 -23.24 2.55 41.92
CA ALA A 432 -22.16 1.99 42.74
C ALA A 432 -21.55 3.05 43.68
N ALA A 433 -21.40 4.30 43.20
CA ALA A 433 -20.91 5.42 43.99
C ALA A 433 -21.87 5.73 45.17
N GLN A 434 -23.18 5.77 44.91
CA GLN A 434 -24.20 5.97 45.92
C GLN A 434 -24.22 4.80 46.94
N ALA A 435 -24.17 3.56 46.46
CA ALA A 435 -24.15 2.38 47.34
C ALA A 435 -22.92 2.37 48.26
N HIS A 436 -21.74 2.73 47.75
CA HIS A 436 -20.52 2.85 48.56
C HIS A 436 -20.66 3.93 49.63
N GLN A 437 -21.21 5.10 49.30
CA GLN A 437 -21.41 6.18 50.25
C GLN A 437 -22.37 5.74 51.38
N VAL A 438 -23.51 5.14 51.05
CA VAL A 438 -24.47 4.63 52.03
C VAL A 438 -23.86 3.53 52.92
N ALA A 439 -23.10 2.60 52.33
CA ALA A 439 -22.42 1.54 53.10
C ALA A 439 -21.42 2.15 54.11
N LEU A 440 -20.66 3.16 53.71
CA LEU A 440 -19.70 3.86 54.56
C LEU A 440 -20.38 4.60 55.70
N ASP A 441 -21.50 5.28 55.45
CA ASP A 441 -22.23 6.04 56.46
C ASP A 441 -22.92 5.11 57.50
N ARG A 442 -23.49 4.00 57.02
CA ARG A 442 -24.03 2.96 57.91
C ARG A 442 -22.97 2.31 58.79
N TYR A 443 -21.78 2.04 58.22
CA TYR A 443 -20.68 1.48 58.98
C TYR A 443 -20.13 2.47 60.03
N LYS A 444 -19.99 3.74 59.69
CA LYS A 444 -19.64 4.79 60.68
C LYS A 444 -20.63 4.91 61.81
N GLY A 445 -21.93 4.74 61.52
CA GLY A 445 -23.01 4.73 62.48
C GLY A 445 -23.15 3.38 63.27
N GLY A 446 -22.33 2.38 63.03
CA GLY A 446 -22.40 1.08 63.66
C GLY A 446 -23.56 0.20 63.19
N LEU A 447 -24.20 0.53 62.06
CA LEU A 447 -25.41 -0.15 61.53
C LEU A 447 -25.10 -1.23 60.49
N SER A 448 -23.83 -1.41 60.09
CA SER A 448 -23.36 -2.44 59.14
C SER A 448 -21.95 -2.91 59.43
N GLY A 449 -21.59 -4.10 58.93
CA GLY A 449 -20.24 -4.64 59.02
C GLY A 449 -19.24 -4.02 58.03
N TYR A 450 -17.94 -4.20 58.31
CA TYR A 450 -16.90 -3.70 57.39
C TYR A 450 -16.92 -4.38 56.02
N LEU A 451 -17.40 -5.63 55.94
CA LEU A 451 -17.52 -6.40 54.70
C LEU A 451 -18.46 -5.72 53.71
N ASP A 452 -19.51 -5.05 54.19
CA ASP A 452 -20.44 -4.32 53.35
C ASP A 452 -19.74 -3.11 52.67
N VAL A 453 -18.89 -2.38 53.42
CA VAL A 453 -18.10 -1.27 52.89
C VAL A 453 -17.07 -1.76 51.87
N LEU A 454 -16.39 -2.88 52.16
CA LEU A 454 -15.40 -3.47 51.26
C LEU A 454 -16.06 -3.94 49.94
N SER A 455 -17.19 -4.62 50.01
CA SER A 455 -17.94 -5.08 48.85
C SER A 455 -18.43 -3.92 47.97
N ALA A 456 -18.99 -2.88 48.60
CA ALA A 456 -19.44 -1.67 47.91
C ALA A 456 -18.27 -0.92 47.28
N ALA A 457 -17.11 -0.85 47.93
CA ALA A 457 -15.90 -0.23 47.39
C ALA A 457 -15.34 -1.04 46.19
N ASP A 458 -15.33 -2.39 46.25
CA ASP A 458 -14.93 -3.23 45.11
C ASP A 458 -15.84 -3.01 43.89
N THR A 459 -17.16 -2.91 44.13
CA THR A 459 -18.14 -2.63 43.08
C THR A 459 -17.89 -1.24 42.44
N LEU A 460 -17.67 -0.21 43.25
CA LEU A 460 -17.37 1.15 42.79
C LEU A 460 -16.11 1.20 41.94
N ILE A 461 -14.99 0.61 42.40
CA ILE A 461 -13.72 0.59 41.71
C ILE A 461 -13.87 -0.12 40.35
N THR A 462 -14.61 -1.25 40.33
CA THR A 462 -14.89 -1.99 39.08
C THR A 462 -15.70 -1.14 38.08
N ALA A 463 -16.78 -0.51 38.56
CA ALA A 463 -17.64 0.34 37.71
C ALA A 463 -16.88 1.57 37.20
N GLN A 464 -15.98 2.15 37.99
CA GLN A 464 -15.15 3.28 37.60
C GLN A 464 -14.16 2.91 36.48
N ARG A 465 -13.49 1.74 36.60
CA ARG A 465 -12.59 1.22 35.56
C ARG A 465 -13.34 0.95 34.24
N GLN A 466 -14.53 0.32 34.32
CA GLN A 466 -15.38 0.07 33.16
C GLN A 466 -15.84 1.34 32.47
N LEU A 467 -16.17 2.41 33.23
CA LEU A 467 -16.56 3.70 32.69
C LEU A 467 -15.37 4.39 32.00
N ALA A 468 -14.17 4.33 32.57
CA ALA A 468 -12.96 4.87 31.97
C ALA A 468 -12.63 4.16 30.63
N ASP A 469 -12.73 2.83 30.60
CA ASP A 469 -12.50 2.03 29.39
C ASP A 469 -13.51 2.37 28.28
N ILE A 470 -14.82 2.39 28.58
CA ILE A 470 -15.82 2.65 27.55
C ILE A 470 -15.77 4.10 27.00
N ARG A 471 -15.42 5.09 27.83
CA ARG A 471 -15.20 6.48 27.39
C ARG A 471 -14.01 6.59 26.47
N SER A 472 -12.91 5.92 26.77
CA SER A 472 -11.70 5.93 25.94
C SER A 472 -11.92 5.24 24.59
N ARG A 473 -12.85 4.28 24.53
CA ARG A 473 -13.20 3.57 23.29
C ARG A 473 -13.77 4.49 22.20
N THR A 474 -14.37 5.63 22.56
CA THR A 474 -14.88 6.60 21.59
C THR A 474 -13.77 7.08 20.66
N PHE A 475 -12.61 7.41 21.21
CA PHE A 475 -11.48 7.87 20.40
C PHE A 475 -10.92 6.76 19.51
N SER A 476 -10.71 5.55 20.04
CA SER A 476 -10.18 4.45 19.23
C SER A 476 -11.13 4.02 18.10
N LEU A 477 -12.44 4.07 18.31
CA LEU A 477 -13.43 3.81 17.25
C LEU A 477 -13.46 4.90 16.20
N ASP A 478 -13.33 6.16 16.59
CA ASP A 478 -13.27 7.27 15.66
C ASP A 478 -12.03 7.19 14.74
N VAL A 479 -10.85 6.84 15.28
CA VAL A 479 -9.65 6.55 14.50
C VAL A 479 -9.86 5.36 13.56
N SER A 480 -10.53 4.30 14.05
CA SER A 480 -10.83 3.10 13.25
C SER A 480 -11.77 3.41 12.09
N LEU A 481 -12.79 4.26 12.31
CA LEU A 481 -13.70 4.72 11.26
C LEU A 481 -12.95 5.48 10.18
N VAL A 482 -12.10 6.44 10.56
CA VAL A 482 -11.31 7.21 9.58
C VAL A 482 -10.41 6.31 8.76
N ARG A 483 -9.77 5.33 9.38
CA ARG A 483 -8.96 4.34 8.69
C ARG A 483 -9.80 3.50 7.72
N ALA A 484 -10.96 3.00 8.16
CA ALA A 484 -11.87 2.22 7.34
C ALA A 484 -12.40 3.00 6.12
N LEU A 485 -12.57 4.33 6.28
CA LEU A 485 -12.96 5.25 5.22
C LEU A 485 -11.80 5.66 4.30
N GLY A 486 -10.57 5.19 4.55
CA GLY A 486 -9.41 5.45 3.69
C GLY A 486 -8.57 6.67 4.09
N GLY A 487 -8.77 7.23 5.31
CA GLY A 487 -7.87 8.23 5.89
C GLY A 487 -7.69 9.51 5.08
N GLY A 488 -8.69 9.91 4.30
CA GLY A 488 -8.64 11.13 3.48
C GLY A 488 -7.98 10.97 2.12
N TYR A 489 -7.56 9.76 1.75
CA TYR A 489 -7.02 9.50 0.42
C TYR A 489 -8.07 9.76 -0.68
N GLN A 490 -7.63 10.36 -1.75
CA GLN A 490 -8.40 10.51 -2.99
C GLN A 490 -7.50 10.07 -4.13
N ALA A 491 -7.97 9.09 -4.91
CA ALA A 491 -7.28 8.74 -6.14
C ALA A 491 -7.34 9.98 -7.06
N ASP A 492 -6.19 10.53 -7.42
CA ASP A 492 -6.11 11.50 -8.47
C ASP A 492 -6.78 10.90 -9.70
N LYS A 493 -7.61 11.71 -10.38
CA LYS A 493 -8.15 11.28 -11.68
C LYS A 493 -6.95 10.84 -12.50
N PRO A 494 -6.97 9.64 -13.14
CA PRO A 494 -5.86 9.23 -13.97
C PRO A 494 -5.59 10.39 -14.93
N SER A 495 -4.39 10.96 -14.87
CA SER A 495 -3.94 11.89 -15.87
C SER A 495 -3.97 11.10 -17.18
N VAL A 496 -4.99 11.30 -17.98
CA VAL A 496 -4.97 10.93 -19.39
C VAL A 496 -3.88 11.83 -19.98
N THR A 497 -2.63 11.40 -19.85
CA THR A 497 -1.55 11.98 -20.61
C THR A 497 -1.86 11.62 -22.05
N ASP A 498 -2.33 12.62 -22.78
CA ASP A 498 -2.41 12.61 -24.23
C ASP A 498 -1.04 12.09 -24.75
N PRO A 499 -1.00 11.04 -25.60
CA PRO A 499 0.26 10.49 -26.13
C PRO A 499 1.15 11.53 -26.83
N THR A 500 0.64 12.75 -27.04
CA THR A 500 1.36 13.87 -27.67
C THR A 500 2.18 14.71 -26.67
N ASP A 501 2.08 14.51 -25.36
CA ASP A 501 2.73 15.39 -24.37
C ASP A 501 4.10 14.85 -23.84
N VAL A 502 4.66 13.82 -24.48
CA VAL A 502 6.00 13.28 -24.15
C VAL A 502 7.15 14.25 -24.48
N THR A 503 6.86 15.40 -25.13
CA THR A 503 7.87 16.40 -25.50
C THR A 503 8.19 17.43 -24.40
N ALA A 504 7.52 17.41 -23.25
CA ALA A 504 7.67 18.46 -22.23
C ALA A 504 8.74 18.19 -21.15
N VAL A 505 9.35 17.00 -21.08
CA VAL A 505 10.29 16.62 -19.98
C VAL A 505 11.77 16.92 -20.30
N ALA A 506 12.11 17.42 -21.48
CA ALA A 506 13.50 17.73 -21.85
C ALA A 506 13.75 19.24 -22.00
N LYS A 507 13.65 20.03 -20.92
CA LYS A 507 14.32 21.34 -20.85
C LYS A 507 15.42 21.29 -19.79
N PRO A 508 16.71 21.34 -20.15
CA PRO A 508 17.78 21.49 -19.19
C PRO A 508 17.69 22.88 -18.56
N ASN A 509 17.62 22.90 -17.22
CA ASN A 509 17.65 24.13 -16.43
C ASN A 509 19.00 24.82 -16.62
N LYS A 510 19.05 25.89 -17.45
CA LYS A 510 20.16 26.84 -17.47
C LYS A 510 20.00 27.74 -16.26
N GLN A 511 20.79 27.50 -15.22
CA GLN A 511 21.15 28.54 -14.28
C GLN A 511 22.67 28.59 -14.17
N SER A 512 23.14 29.78 -14.41
CA SER A 512 24.47 30.36 -14.31
C SER A 512 25.30 29.94 -13.09
#